data_844ed16d8234767d907b802324f78614
#
_entry.id   844ed16d8234767d907b802324f78614
#
_cell.length_a   1.000
_cell.length_b   1.000
_cell.length_c   1.000
_cell.angle_alpha   90.00
_cell.angle_beta   90.00
_cell.angle_gamma   90.00
#
_symmetry.space_group_name_H-M   'P 1'
#
loop_
_entity.id
_entity.type
_entity.pdbx_description
1 polymer ?
#
loop_
_entity_poly.entity_id
_entity_poly.type
_entity_poly.pdbx_seq_one_letter_code
_entity_poly.pdbx_strand_id
1 'polypeptide(L)'
;MATVLTDFVQGIIMIIGIVFVVYFVLSSDVVDGLKNGLQSLSQIPKDGSNLTSPFGGQNWFNLLSLLVLTSLGTWGLPQMVHKFYTIKDNKSIKQAAVISTLFALLIGGSAYFIGAFARLFLGNQVPAEGFDAVMPLMLNKALPAVMMGVLLVLILSASMSTLSSVVMTSSSSIAIDLVKGKYAPDMSEKDTVGLMRILCVVFVGLSFAIAAFKPKEIITLMSFSWGTLAGTFLGPYLWGLYSKKITRIGAWSGMVLGFLTSIVPAVVSGFNAQYAPTFGMVAMIVSIIITPLVSRYTPVSYTHLRAH
;
A
#
# COMPACT_ATOMS: atom_id res chain seq x y z
N MET A 1 10.22 -1.00 -20.44
CA MET A 1 9.09 -0.99 -21.39
C MET A 1 8.16 -2.20 -21.22
N ALA A 2 8.65 -3.43 -21.12
CA ALA A 2 7.78 -4.61 -20.94
C ALA A 2 6.87 -4.54 -19.70
N THR A 3 7.41 -4.18 -18.53
CA THR A 3 6.64 -4.02 -17.29
C THR A 3 5.52 -2.98 -17.37
N VAL A 4 5.76 -1.85 -18.04
CA VAL A 4 4.75 -0.79 -18.20
C VAL A 4 3.57 -1.26 -19.05
N LEU A 5 3.85 -2.00 -20.14
CA LEU A 5 2.79 -2.55 -20.99
C LEU A 5 1.97 -3.62 -20.23
N THR A 6 2.65 -4.46 -19.46
CA THR A 6 1.99 -5.47 -18.63
C THR A 6 1.09 -4.81 -17.56
N ASP A 7 1.60 -3.79 -16.85
CA ASP A 7 0.82 -3.03 -15.86
C ASP A 7 -0.41 -2.37 -16.51
N PHE A 8 -0.28 -1.85 -17.72
CA PHE A 8 -1.41 -1.24 -18.44
C PHE A 8 -2.51 -2.26 -18.77
N VAL A 9 -2.14 -3.42 -19.33
CA VAL A 9 -3.10 -4.50 -19.64
C VAL A 9 -3.78 -5.00 -18.37
N GLN A 10 -3.00 -5.21 -17.31
CA GLN A 10 -3.53 -5.60 -15.99
C GLN A 10 -4.49 -4.55 -15.43
N GLY A 11 -4.20 -3.26 -15.60
CA GLY A 11 -5.08 -2.17 -15.20
C GLY A 11 -6.43 -2.21 -15.90
N ILE A 12 -6.46 -2.50 -17.21
CA ILE A 12 -7.72 -2.67 -17.96
C ILE A 12 -8.51 -3.87 -17.43
N ILE A 13 -7.86 -5.02 -17.21
CA ILE A 13 -8.50 -6.20 -16.64
C ILE A 13 -9.12 -5.88 -15.27
N MET A 14 -8.40 -5.14 -14.42
CA MET A 14 -8.90 -4.73 -13.10
C MET A 14 -10.13 -3.85 -13.21
N ILE A 15 -10.17 -2.86 -14.12
CA ILE A 15 -11.34 -2.00 -14.31
C ILE A 15 -12.56 -2.82 -14.75
N ILE A 16 -12.41 -3.66 -15.75
CA ILE A 16 -13.49 -4.50 -16.26
C ILE A 16 -14.00 -5.43 -15.14
N GLY A 17 -13.07 -6.13 -14.47
CA GLY A 17 -13.40 -7.08 -13.43
C GLY A 17 -14.12 -6.44 -12.24
N ILE A 18 -13.66 -5.29 -11.75
CA ILE A 18 -14.29 -4.64 -10.60
C ILE A 18 -15.71 -4.14 -10.90
N VAL A 19 -15.96 -3.65 -12.12
CA VAL A 19 -17.31 -3.24 -12.56
C VAL A 19 -18.26 -4.44 -12.55
N PHE A 20 -17.83 -5.59 -13.06
CA PHE A 20 -18.62 -6.81 -13.01
C PHE A 20 -18.90 -7.26 -11.57
N VAL A 21 -17.89 -7.24 -10.70
CA VAL A 21 -18.05 -7.62 -9.29
C VAL A 21 -19.06 -6.71 -8.59
N VAL A 22 -18.96 -5.39 -8.77
CA VAL A 22 -19.94 -4.43 -8.22
C VAL A 22 -21.34 -4.74 -8.71
N TYR A 23 -21.50 -4.97 -10.00
CA TYR A 23 -22.81 -5.30 -10.60
C TYR A 23 -23.40 -6.56 -9.98
N PHE A 24 -22.68 -7.66 -9.93
CA PHE A 24 -23.19 -8.93 -9.38
C PHE A 24 -23.47 -8.85 -7.88
N VAL A 25 -22.62 -8.17 -7.10
CA VAL A 25 -22.86 -7.99 -5.67
C VAL A 25 -24.14 -7.19 -5.42
N LEU A 26 -24.36 -6.09 -6.14
CA LEU A 26 -25.56 -5.28 -6.00
C LEU A 26 -26.82 -5.98 -6.52
N SER A 27 -26.70 -6.80 -7.56
CA SER A 27 -27.83 -7.53 -8.15
C SER A 27 -28.13 -8.85 -7.44
N SER A 28 -27.38 -9.20 -6.40
CA SER A 28 -27.62 -10.43 -5.65
C SER A 28 -28.87 -10.31 -4.77
N ASP A 29 -29.57 -11.42 -4.55
CA ASP A 29 -30.76 -11.49 -3.70
C ASP A 29 -30.48 -11.05 -2.24
N VAL A 30 -29.23 -11.10 -1.81
CA VAL A 30 -28.80 -10.68 -0.46
C VAL A 30 -28.76 -9.16 -0.30
N VAL A 31 -28.36 -8.44 -1.35
CA VAL A 31 -28.23 -6.98 -1.33
C VAL A 31 -29.44 -6.30 -1.91
N ASP A 32 -30.04 -6.87 -2.95
CA ASP A 32 -31.27 -6.41 -3.63
C ASP A 32 -31.18 -4.91 -4.01
N GLY A 33 -30.08 -4.53 -4.62
CA GLY A 33 -29.78 -3.17 -5.05
C GLY A 33 -29.19 -2.28 -3.95
N LEU A 34 -28.68 -1.13 -4.38
CA LEU A 34 -27.95 -0.19 -3.52
C LEU A 34 -28.80 0.30 -2.32
N LYS A 35 -30.06 0.68 -2.58
CA LYS A 35 -30.94 1.25 -1.55
C LYS A 35 -31.26 0.25 -0.46
N ASN A 36 -31.68 -0.95 -0.83
CA ASN A 36 -32.05 -1.99 0.11
C ASN A 36 -30.83 -2.51 0.88
N GLY A 37 -29.69 -2.67 0.21
CA GLY A 37 -28.42 -3.03 0.83
C GLY A 37 -27.95 -2.03 1.88
N LEU A 38 -28.00 -0.71 1.61
CA LEU A 38 -27.66 0.32 2.59
C LEU A 38 -28.66 0.33 3.77
N GLN A 39 -29.93 0.14 3.52
CA GLN A 39 -30.93 0.03 4.58
C GLN A 39 -30.67 -1.19 5.47
N SER A 40 -30.37 -2.33 4.89
CA SER A 40 -30.03 -3.56 5.62
C SER A 40 -28.76 -3.39 6.46
N LEU A 41 -27.72 -2.74 5.92
CA LEU A 41 -26.50 -2.40 6.68
C LEU A 41 -26.79 -1.48 7.86
N SER A 42 -27.72 -0.53 7.70
CA SER A 42 -28.08 0.42 8.78
C SER A 42 -28.79 -0.26 9.95
N GLN A 43 -29.39 -1.42 9.72
CA GLN A 43 -30.09 -2.20 10.74
C GLN A 43 -29.19 -3.17 11.51
N ILE A 44 -27.95 -3.36 11.07
CA ILE A 44 -26.99 -4.22 11.78
C ILE A 44 -26.45 -3.44 12.99
N PRO A 45 -26.76 -3.88 14.22
CA PRO A 45 -26.25 -3.22 15.42
C PRO A 45 -24.74 -3.49 15.55
N LYS A 46 -23.97 -2.45 15.86
CA LYS A 46 -22.56 -2.54 16.19
C LYS A 46 -22.22 -1.55 17.29
N ASP A 47 -21.96 -2.02 18.51
CA ASP A 47 -21.35 -1.27 19.63
C ASP A 47 -21.78 0.22 19.74
N GLY A 48 -23.08 0.49 19.61
CA GLY A 48 -23.64 1.84 19.70
C GLY A 48 -23.44 2.74 18.48
N SER A 49 -22.90 2.22 17.37
CA SER A 49 -22.76 2.95 16.12
C SER A 49 -23.40 2.22 14.94
N ASN A 50 -23.96 3.02 14.03
CA ASN A 50 -24.51 2.54 12.78
C ASN A 50 -23.39 2.29 11.77
N LEU A 51 -23.38 1.16 11.05
CA LEU A 51 -22.39 0.82 10.01
C LEU A 51 -22.37 1.81 8.85
N THR A 52 -23.44 2.58 8.66
CA THR A 52 -23.54 3.65 7.67
C THR A 52 -23.07 5.01 8.18
N SER A 53 -22.57 5.09 9.42
CA SER A 53 -22.01 6.32 9.98
C SER A 53 -20.73 6.74 9.21
N PRO A 54 -20.65 7.99 8.71
CA PRO A 54 -19.53 8.46 7.90
C PRO A 54 -18.19 8.51 8.64
N PHE A 55 -18.22 8.52 9.96
CA PHE A 55 -17.01 8.64 10.81
C PHE A 55 -16.63 7.35 11.54
N GLY A 56 -17.21 6.19 11.19
CA GLY A 56 -16.81 4.90 11.76
C GLY A 56 -17.19 4.66 13.24
N GLY A 57 -18.03 5.51 13.85
CA GLY A 57 -18.51 5.35 15.21
C GLY A 57 -17.40 5.36 16.27
N GLN A 58 -17.44 4.43 17.24
CA GLN A 58 -16.46 4.36 18.34
C GLN A 58 -15.02 4.06 17.87
N ASN A 59 -14.83 3.42 16.72
CA ASN A 59 -13.53 3.09 16.16
C ASN A 59 -13.00 4.13 15.16
N TRP A 60 -13.48 5.38 15.23
CA TRP A 60 -13.11 6.45 14.32
C TRP A 60 -11.60 6.69 14.23
N PHE A 61 -10.87 6.56 15.34
CA PHE A 61 -9.43 6.78 15.39
C PHE A 61 -8.65 5.70 14.61
N ASN A 62 -9.06 4.45 14.71
CA ASN A 62 -8.44 3.36 13.94
C ASN A 62 -8.74 3.50 12.44
N LEU A 63 -9.97 3.91 12.10
CA LEU A 63 -10.34 4.23 10.72
C LEU A 63 -9.52 5.40 10.19
N LEU A 64 -9.35 6.47 10.95
CA LEU A 64 -8.51 7.60 10.59
C LEU A 64 -7.05 7.17 10.40
N SER A 65 -6.52 6.35 11.30
CA SER A 65 -5.15 5.82 11.20
C SER A 65 -4.95 5.03 9.91
N LEU A 66 -5.93 4.18 9.56
CA LEU A 66 -5.90 3.41 8.31
C LEU A 66 -6.00 4.33 7.08
N LEU A 67 -6.87 5.33 7.10
CA LEU A 67 -7.00 6.31 6.02
C LEU A 67 -5.69 7.09 5.81
N VAL A 68 -5.07 7.58 6.89
CA VAL A 68 -3.78 8.28 6.81
C VAL A 68 -2.69 7.35 6.28
N LEU A 69 -2.61 6.11 6.79
CA LEU A 69 -1.64 5.13 6.34
C LEU A 69 -1.76 4.82 4.85
N THR A 70 -2.97 4.59 4.36
CA THR A 70 -3.20 4.22 2.95
C THR A 70 -3.14 5.41 1.99
N SER A 71 -3.46 6.62 2.44
CA SER A 71 -3.45 7.83 1.61
C SER A 71 -2.07 8.50 1.58
N LEU A 72 -1.53 8.89 2.74
CA LEU A 72 -0.23 9.57 2.82
C LEU A 72 0.94 8.59 2.78
N GLY A 73 0.76 7.38 3.31
CA GLY A 73 1.82 6.37 3.36
C GLY A 73 2.38 6.01 1.99
N THR A 74 1.53 6.01 0.96
CA THR A 74 1.96 5.72 -0.42
C THR A 74 3.03 6.67 -0.94
N TRP A 75 3.08 7.91 -0.44
CA TRP A 75 4.11 8.90 -0.83
C TRP A 75 5.50 8.57 -0.28
N GLY A 76 5.58 7.83 0.82
CA GLY A 76 6.83 7.38 1.42
C GLY A 76 7.32 6.02 0.93
N LEU A 77 6.60 5.37 0.01
CA LEU A 77 6.98 4.05 -0.49
C LEU A 77 7.97 4.15 -1.66
N PRO A 78 9.20 3.61 -1.54
CA PRO A 78 10.23 3.72 -2.58
C PRO A 78 9.77 3.24 -3.97
N GLN A 79 8.99 2.16 -4.04
CA GLN A 79 8.47 1.62 -5.29
C GLN A 79 7.52 2.58 -6.03
N MET A 80 6.85 3.48 -5.31
CA MET A 80 6.02 4.52 -5.94
C MET A 80 6.87 5.66 -6.48
N VAL A 81 7.92 6.05 -5.74
CA VAL A 81 8.85 7.10 -6.14
C VAL A 81 9.57 6.76 -7.44
N HIS A 82 10.03 5.51 -7.59
CA HIS A 82 10.69 5.06 -8.84
C HIS A 82 9.83 5.28 -10.09
N LYS A 83 8.52 5.19 -10.00
CA LYS A 83 7.62 5.42 -11.15
C LYS A 83 7.61 6.88 -11.61
N PHE A 84 7.88 7.84 -10.72
CA PHE A 84 7.91 9.26 -11.07
C PHE A 84 9.10 9.63 -11.95
N TYR A 85 10.23 8.96 -11.79
CA TYR A 85 11.42 9.21 -12.62
C TYR A 85 11.26 8.78 -14.08
N THR A 86 10.26 7.98 -14.41
CA THR A 86 10.01 7.49 -15.77
C THR A 86 9.08 8.40 -16.58
N ILE A 87 8.56 9.49 -15.98
CA ILE A 87 7.60 10.39 -16.64
C ILE A 87 8.34 11.33 -17.58
N LYS A 88 7.88 11.40 -18.84
CA LYS A 88 8.57 12.11 -19.94
C LYS A 88 8.50 13.63 -19.86
N ASP A 89 7.34 14.19 -19.51
CA ASP A 89 7.08 15.64 -19.56
C ASP A 89 5.96 16.09 -18.59
N ASN A 90 5.85 17.41 -18.39
CA ASN A 90 4.85 18.01 -17.49
C ASN A 90 3.39 17.78 -17.93
N LYS A 91 3.13 17.61 -19.22
CA LYS A 91 1.79 17.31 -19.74
C LYS A 91 1.39 15.89 -19.33
N SER A 92 2.32 14.97 -19.47
CA SER A 92 2.14 13.57 -19.04
C SER A 92 1.91 13.48 -17.51
N ILE A 93 2.57 14.32 -16.69
CA ILE A 93 2.32 14.38 -15.24
C ILE A 93 0.86 14.74 -14.95
N LYS A 94 0.32 15.79 -15.58
CA LYS A 94 -1.07 16.21 -15.36
C LYS A 94 -2.07 15.14 -15.80
N GLN A 95 -1.84 14.52 -16.94
CA GLN A 95 -2.69 13.44 -17.45
C GLN A 95 -2.64 12.22 -16.52
N ALA A 96 -1.43 11.82 -16.11
CA ALA A 96 -1.25 10.71 -15.19
C ALA A 96 -1.94 10.96 -13.84
N ALA A 97 -1.86 12.19 -13.30
CA ALA A 97 -2.55 12.55 -12.06
C ALA A 97 -4.07 12.36 -12.15
N VAL A 98 -4.69 12.81 -13.24
CA VAL A 98 -6.14 12.63 -13.45
C VAL A 98 -6.49 11.15 -13.62
N ILE A 99 -5.78 10.44 -14.49
CA ILE A 99 -6.04 9.02 -14.77
C ILE A 99 -5.85 8.18 -13.52
N SER A 100 -4.76 8.38 -12.77
CA SER A 100 -4.50 7.63 -11.54
C SER A 100 -5.51 7.93 -10.43
N THR A 101 -5.99 9.18 -10.33
CA THR A 101 -7.04 9.55 -9.37
C THR A 101 -8.37 8.86 -9.71
N LEU A 102 -8.78 8.89 -10.97
CA LEU A 102 -10.01 8.20 -11.41
C LEU A 102 -9.89 6.68 -11.24
N PHE A 103 -8.73 6.11 -11.57
CA PHE A 103 -8.45 4.70 -11.38
C PHE A 103 -8.51 4.31 -9.89
N ALA A 104 -7.86 5.07 -9.02
CA ALA A 104 -7.86 4.83 -7.58
C ALA A 104 -9.27 4.96 -6.98
N LEU A 105 -10.06 5.95 -7.43
CA LEU A 105 -11.45 6.12 -7.01
C LEU A 105 -12.30 4.93 -7.45
N LEU A 106 -12.14 4.48 -8.68
CA LEU A 106 -12.92 3.36 -9.21
C LEU A 106 -12.54 2.04 -8.52
N ILE A 107 -11.25 1.69 -8.50
CA ILE A 107 -10.80 0.40 -7.96
C ILE A 107 -10.89 0.39 -6.43
N GLY A 108 -10.27 1.38 -5.76
CA GLY A 108 -10.28 1.47 -4.30
C GLY A 108 -11.67 1.71 -3.74
N GLY A 109 -12.40 2.67 -4.31
CA GLY A 109 -13.78 2.96 -3.91
C GLY A 109 -14.69 1.76 -4.05
N SER A 110 -14.63 1.04 -5.17
CA SER A 110 -15.41 -0.17 -5.39
C SER A 110 -15.03 -1.29 -4.43
N ALA A 111 -13.75 -1.49 -4.15
CA ALA A 111 -13.29 -2.53 -3.23
C ALA A 111 -13.79 -2.30 -1.81
N TYR A 112 -13.68 -1.07 -1.28
CA TYR A 112 -14.23 -0.71 0.04
C TYR A 112 -15.76 -0.80 0.07
N PHE A 113 -16.41 -0.35 -1.01
CA PHE A 113 -17.85 -0.40 -1.15
C PHE A 113 -18.38 -1.85 -1.10
N ILE A 114 -17.79 -2.75 -1.90
CA ILE A 114 -18.14 -4.17 -1.89
C ILE A 114 -17.85 -4.79 -0.51
N GLY A 115 -16.71 -4.46 0.09
CA GLY A 115 -16.35 -4.94 1.43
C GLY A 115 -17.36 -4.61 2.51
N ALA A 116 -18.04 -3.46 2.43
CA ALA A 116 -19.10 -3.10 3.36
C ALA A 116 -20.27 -4.09 3.30
N PHE A 117 -20.65 -4.57 2.12
CA PHE A 117 -21.77 -5.52 1.94
C PHE A 117 -21.41 -6.95 2.38
N ALA A 118 -20.14 -7.29 2.57
CA ALA A 118 -19.73 -8.63 3.00
C ALA A 118 -20.44 -9.09 4.29
N ARG A 119 -20.79 -8.15 5.17
CA ARG A 119 -21.52 -8.42 6.41
C ARG A 119 -22.92 -8.98 6.16
N LEU A 120 -23.60 -8.56 5.09
CA LEU A 120 -24.93 -9.07 4.72
C LEU A 120 -24.84 -10.54 4.29
N PHE A 121 -23.80 -10.91 3.54
CA PHE A 121 -23.58 -12.28 3.06
C PHE A 121 -23.17 -13.26 4.16
N LEU A 122 -22.49 -12.77 5.20
CA LEU A 122 -21.90 -13.60 6.26
C LEU A 122 -22.66 -13.51 7.59
N GLY A 123 -23.84 -12.85 7.62
CA GLY A 123 -24.64 -12.73 8.85
C GLY A 123 -23.91 -11.99 9.97
N ASN A 124 -23.06 -11.03 9.63
CA ASN A 124 -22.23 -10.24 10.57
C ASN A 124 -21.23 -11.09 11.39
N GLN A 125 -20.89 -12.28 10.93
CA GLN A 125 -19.92 -13.17 11.59
C GLN A 125 -18.58 -13.17 10.84
N VAL A 126 -17.50 -13.31 11.60
CA VAL A 126 -16.17 -13.52 11.02
C VAL A 126 -16.03 -15.01 10.71
N PRO A 127 -15.61 -15.41 9.50
CA PRO A 127 -15.36 -16.80 9.17
C PRO A 127 -14.34 -17.46 10.11
N ALA A 128 -14.45 -18.77 10.30
CA ALA A 128 -13.50 -19.53 11.12
C ALA A 128 -12.04 -19.45 10.59
N GLU A 129 -11.90 -19.26 9.28
CA GLU A 129 -10.61 -19.10 8.59
C GLU A 129 -10.01 -17.70 8.73
N GLY A 130 -10.69 -16.78 9.41
CA GLY A 130 -10.25 -15.41 9.66
C GLY A 130 -10.79 -14.37 8.66
N PHE A 131 -10.32 -13.12 8.83
CA PHE A 131 -10.79 -11.99 8.04
C PHE A 131 -10.43 -12.08 6.54
N ASP A 132 -9.33 -12.73 6.20
CA ASP A 132 -8.91 -12.89 4.80
C ASP A 132 -9.86 -13.79 3.99
N ALA A 133 -10.65 -14.65 4.66
CA ALA A 133 -11.66 -15.49 4.03
C ALA A 133 -12.98 -14.75 3.73
N VAL A 134 -13.21 -13.57 4.29
CA VAL A 134 -14.46 -12.79 4.12
C VAL A 134 -14.79 -12.55 2.64
N MET A 135 -13.81 -12.00 1.89
CA MET A 135 -14.03 -11.67 0.48
C MET A 135 -14.24 -12.91 -0.42
N PRO A 136 -13.39 -13.96 -0.36
CA PRO A 136 -13.64 -15.18 -1.13
C PRO A 136 -14.99 -15.82 -0.85
N LEU A 137 -15.42 -15.88 0.41
CA LEU A 137 -16.71 -16.49 0.78
C LEU A 137 -17.90 -15.66 0.31
N MET A 138 -17.82 -14.31 0.45
CA MET A 138 -18.86 -13.42 -0.06
C MET A 138 -18.99 -13.54 -1.58
N LEU A 139 -17.86 -13.47 -2.29
CA LEU A 139 -17.86 -13.49 -3.76
C LEU A 139 -18.32 -14.83 -4.33
N ASN A 140 -18.02 -15.93 -3.63
CA ASN A 140 -18.55 -17.26 -4.00
C ASN A 140 -20.09 -17.33 -3.89
N LYS A 141 -20.70 -16.57 -2.98
CA LYS A 141 -22.16 -16.47 -2.86
C LYS A 141 -22.77 -15.47 -3.85
N ALA A 142 -22.06 -14.42 -4.20
CA ALA A 142 -22.58 -13.34 -5.03
C ALA A 142 -22.38 -13.58 -6.54
N LEU A 143 -21.34 -14.34 -6.94
CA LEU A 143 -20.92 -14.45 -8.33
C LEU A 143 -21.26 -15.82 -8.92
N PRO A 144 -21.69 -15.87 -10.20
CA PRO A 144 -21.75 -17.12 -10.96
C PRO A 144 -20.35 -17.76 -11.10
N ALA A 145 -20.30 -19.09 -11.23
CA ALA A 145 -19.04 -19.84 -11.30
C ALA A 145 -18.06 -19.33 -12.37
N VAL A 146 -18.57 -18.92 -13.53
CA VAL A 146 -17.75 -18.35 -14.62
C VAL A 146 -17.10 -17.04 -14.18
N MET A 147 -17.82 -16.20 -13.45
CA MET A 147 -17.30 -14.92 -12.96
C MET A 147 -16.24 -15.09 -11.86
N MET A 148 -16.30 -16.18 -11.11
CA MET A 148 -15.20 -16.53 -10.19
C MET A 148 -13.87 -16.73 -10.91
N GLY A 149 -13.87 -17.32 -12.10
CA GLY A 149 -12.67 -17.42 -12.97
C GLY A 149 -12.13 -16.04 -13.38
N VAL A 150 -13.02 -15.13 -13.80
CA VAL A 150 -12.64 -13.75 -14.14
C VAL A 150 -12.05 -13.03 -12.91
N LEU A 151 -12.67 -13.21 -11.74
CA LEU A 151 -12.18 -12.65 -10.49
C LEU A 151 -10.78 -13.16 -10.11
N LEU A 152 -10.50 -14.45 -10.29
CA LEU A 152 -9.17 -15.00 -10.06
C LEU A 152 -8.13 -14.34 -10.96
N VAL A 153 -8.44 -14.15 -12.24
CA VAL A 153 -7.54 -13.44 -13.18
C VAL A 153 -7.33 -12.00 -12.73
N LEU A 154 -8.37 -11.31 -12.24
CA LEU A 154 -8.28 -9.96 -11.70
C LEU A 154 -7.33 -9.89 -10.49
N ILE A 155 -7.52 -10.77 -9.51
CA ILE A 155 -6.71 -10.83 -8.28
C ILE A 155 -5.25 -11.16 -8.63
N LEU A 156 -5.01 -12.13 -9.50
CA LEU A 156 -3.67 -12.48 -9.96
C LEU A 156 -3.01 -11.30 -10.69
N SER A 157 -3.74 -10.62 -11.58
CA SER A 157 -3.22 -9.44 -12.29
C SER A 157 -2.81 -8.33 -11.34
N ALA A 158 -3.66 -7.99 -10.36
CA ALA A 158 -3.38 -6.97 -9.36
C ALA A 158 -2.17 -7.34 -8.49
N SER A 159 -2.09 -8.59 -8.05
CA SER A 159 -1.00 -9.10 -7.21
C SER A 159 0.33 -9.13 -7.98
N MET A 160 0.34 -9.56 -9.23
CA MET A 160 1.53 -9.62 -10.07
C MET A 160 2.10 -8.23 -10.37
N SER A 161 1.25 -7.24 -10.64
CA SER A 161 1.69 -5.85 -10.86
C SER A 161 2.40 -5.28 -9.63
N THR A 162 1.84 -5.49 -8.45
CA THR A 162 2.43 -5.03 -7.19
C THR A 162 3.71 -5.79 -6.86
N LEU A 163 3.69 -7.12 -6.93
CA LEU A 163 4.84 -7.97 -6.61
C LEU A 163 6.04 -7.63 -7.51
N SER A 164 5.83 -7.53 -8.82
CA SER A 164 6.90 -7.20 -9.77
C SER A 164 7.53 -5.84 -9.47
N SER A 165 6.72 -4.83 -9.13
CA SER A 165 7.18 -3.50 -8.80
C SER A 165 8.03 -3.48 -7.51
N VAL A 166 7.57 -4.16 -6.46
CA VAL A 166 8.28 -4.22 -5.17
C VAL A 166 9.59 -5.00 -5.30
N VAL A 167 9.55 -6.17 -5.93
CA VAL A 167 10.73 -7.03 -6.12
C VAL A 167 11.78 -6.33 -6.99
N MET A 168 11.36 -5.65 -8.07
CA MET A 168 12.26 -4.89 -8.94
C MET A 168 12.95 -3.76 -8.17
N THR A 169 12.18 -2.98 -7.40
CA THR A 169 12.74 -1.88 -6.60
C THR A 169 13.73 -2.39 -5.56
N SER A 170 13.39 -3.44 -4.83
CA SER A 170 14.27 -4.04 -3.82
C SER A 170 15.56 -4.59 -4.46
N SER A 171 15.44 -5.28 -5.57
CA SER A 171 16.58 -5.85 -6.29
C SER A 171 17.49 -4.78 -6.89
N SER A 172 16.92 -3.71 -7.45
CA SER A 172 17.70 -2.61 -8.01
C SER A 172 18.43 -1.82 -6.93
N SER A 173 17.79 -1.56 -5.78
CA SER A 173 18.43 -0.87 -4.67
C SER A 173 19.65 -1.63 -4.14
N ILE A 174 19.59 -2.95 -4.06
CA ILE A 174 20.77 -3.74 -3.65
C ILE A 174 21.81 -3.80 -4.76
N ALA A 175 21.40 -4.15 -5.99
CA ALA A 175 22.35 -4.37 -7.08
C ALA A 175 23.02 -3.08 -7.55
N ILE A 176 22.25 -2.00 -7.71
CA ILE A 176 22.74 -0.74 -8.27
C ILE A 176 23.27 0.17 -7.16
N ASP A 177 22.44 0.47 -6.15
CA ASP A 177 22.81 1.50 -5.17
C ASP A 177 23.85 0.98 -4.16
N LEU A 178 23.72 -0.28 -3.73
CA LEU A 178 24.60 -0.86 -2.74
C LEU A 178 25.82 -1.54 -3.37
N VAL A 179 25.61 -2.54 -4.23
CA VAL A 179 26.73 -3.35 -4.76
C VAL A 179 27.53 -2.55 -5.77
N LYS A 180 26.94 -2.10 -6.87
CA LYS A 180 27.62 -1.34 -7.89
C LYS A 180 28.06 0.03 -7.38
N GLY A 181 27.20 0.74 -6.64
CA GLY A 181 27.49 2.10 -6.16
C GLY A 181 28.56 2.17 -5.08
N LYS A 182 28.76 1.11 -4.28
CA LYS A 182 29.68 1.16 -3.13
C LYS A 182 30.77 0.09 -3.15
N TYR A 183 30.44 -1.16 -3.50
CA TYR A 183 31.37 -2.29 -3.34
C TYR A 183 32.07 -2.71 -4.65
N ALA A 184 31.41 -2.54 -5.80
CA ALA A 184 31.93 -2.94 -7.09
C ALA A 184 31.59 -1.89 -8.18
N PRO A 185 32.19 -0.67 -8.14
CA PRO A 185 31.89 0.41 -9.09
C PRO A 185 32.11 0.03 -10.56
N ASP A 186 33.08 -0.84 -10.81
CA ASP A 186 33.49 -1.30 -12.15
C ASP A 186 32.64 -2.48 -12.66
N MET A 187 31.59 -2.88 -11.92
CA MET A 187 30.71 -3.98 -12.33
C MET A 187 30.03 -3.68 -13.67
N SER A 188 30.11 -4.65 -14.61
CA SER A 188 29.50 -4.48 -15.92
C SER A 188 27.96 -4.39 -15.82
N GLU A 189 27.32 -3.76 -16.81
CA GLU A 189 25.86 -3.69 -16.89
C GLU A 189 25.23 -5.10 -16.95
N LYS A 190 25.89 -6.03 -17.66
CA LYS A 190 25.43 -7.42 -17.77
C LYS A 190 25.44 -8.13 -16.41
N ASP A 191 26.48 -7.95 -15.62
CA ASP A 191 26.61 -8.56 -14.29
C ASP A 191 25.65 -7.91 -13.29
N THR A 192 25.45 -6.60 -13.39
CA THR A 192 24.45 -5.87 -12.58
C THR A 192 23.05 -6.42 -12.84
N VAL A 193 22.65 -6.59 -14.10
CA VAL A 193 21.35 -7.19 -14.46
C VAL A 193 21.29 -8.66 -14.02
N GLY A 194 22.38 -9.40 -14.14
CA GLY A 194 22.48 -10.78 -13.63
C GLY A 194 22.22 -10.85 -12.13
N LEU A 195 22.87 -10.00 -11.35
CA LEU A 195 22.65 -9.89 -9.91
C LEU A 195 21.19 -9.52 -9.57
N MET A 196 20.62 -8.53 -10.28
CA MET A 196 19.20 -8.17 -10.08
C MET A 196 18.28 -9.37 -10.28
N ARG A 197 18.49 -10.19 -11.30
CA ARG A 197 17.67 -11.39 -11.56
C ARG A 197 17.77 -12.39 -10.41
N ILE A 198 18.98 -12.64 -9.89
CA ILE A 198 19.18 -13.52 -8.75
C ILE A 198 18.44 -12.99 -7.52
N LEU A 199 18.59 -11.68 -7.22
CA LEU A 199 17.90 -11.04 -6.12
C LEU A 199 16.37 -11.09 -6.26
N CYS A 200 15.83 -10.94 -7.47
CA CYS A 200 14.41 -11.12 -7.72
C CYS A 200 13.93 -12.52 -7.30
N VAL A 201 14.66 -13.58 -7.70
CA VAL A 201 14.32 -14.95 -7.32
C VAL A 201 14.40 -15.14 -5.80
N VAL A 202 15.42 -14.59 -5.16
CA VAL A 202 15.58 -14.66 -3.70
C VAL A 202 14.41 -13.97 -2.99
N PHE A 203 14.06 -12.74 -3.39
CA PHE A 203 12.95 -12.01 -2.76
C PHE A 203 11.59 -12.67 -2.98
N VAL A 204 11.32 -13.19 -4.17
CA VAL A 204 10.09 -13.96 -4.43
C VAL A 204 10.07 -15.22 -3.57
N GLY A 205 11.18 -15.95 -3.49
CA GLY A 205 11.30 -17.16 -2.66
C GLY A 205 11.09 -16.88 -1.16
N LEU A 206 11.68 -15.80 -0.63
CA LEU A 206 11.46 -15.36 0.76
C LEU A 206 10.00 -14.95 0.99
N SER A 207 9.41 -14.19 0.08
CA SER A 207 8.00 -13.79 0.17
C SER A 207 7.06 -14.99 0.18
N PHE A 208 7.34 -15.98 -0.69
CA PHE A 208 6.59 -17.23 -0.73
C PHE A 208 6.73 -18.02 0.59
N ALA A 209 7.95 -18.14 1.11
CA ALA A 209 8.18 -18.84 2.39
C ALA A 209 7.42 -18.16 3.53
N ILE A 210 7.46 -16.81 3.64
CA ILE A 210 6.71 -16.07 4.66
C ILE A 210 5.20 -16.29 4.49
N ALA A 211 4.69 -16.21 3.26
CA ALA A 211 3.27 -16.39 2.98
C ALA A 211 2.78 -17.81 3.32
N ALA A 212 3.62 -18.84 3.13
CA ALA A 212 3.29 -20.21 3.47
C ALA A 212 3.04 -20.44 4.98
N PHE A 213 3.70 -19.66 5.85
CA PHE A 213 3.48 -19.72 7.31
C PHE A 213 2.24 -18.97 7.79
N LYS A 214 1.60 -18.14 6.94
CA LYS A 214 0.41 -17.32 7.29
C LYS A 214 0.51 -16.65 8.66
N PRO A 215 1.53 -15.84 8.93
CA PRO A 215 1.83 -15.35 10.28
C PRO A 215 0.75 -14.41 10.84
N LYS A 216 0.07 -13.68 9.99
CA LYS A 216 -1.03 -12.73 10.32
C LYS A 216 -1.90 -12.46 9.09
N GLU A 217 -3.04 -11.79 9.31
CA GLU A 217 -3.91 -11.31 8.23
C GLU A 217 -3.18 -10.34 7.30
N ILE A 218 -3.55 -10.33 6.03
CA ILE A 218 -2.92 -9.50 4.98
C ILE A 218 -2.92 -8.01 5.37
N ILE A 219 -4.03 -7.49 5.91
CA ILE A 219 -4.14 -6.08 6.32
C ILE A 219 -3.16 -5.73 7.44
N THR A 220 -2.92 -6.65 8.36
CA THR A 220 -1.96 -6.49 9.47
C THR A 220 -0.53 -6.45 8.95
N LEU A 221 -0.14 -7.39 8.09
CA LEU A 221 1.19 -7.41 7.46
C LEU A 221 1.44 -6.15 6.62
N MET A 222 0.43 -5.73 5.84
CA MET A 222 0.49 -4.51 5.06
C MET A 222 0.67 -3.27 5.96
N SER A 223 -0.10 -3.16 7.03
CA SER A 223 -0.06 -2.01 7.94
C SER A 223 1.31 -1.87 8.62
N PHE A 224 1.90 -2.97 9.06
CA PHE A 224 3.26 -2.94 9.63
C PHE A 224 4.31 -2.61 8.57
N SER A 225 4.26 -3.25 7.40
CA SER A 225 5.23 -3.02 6.32
C SER A 225 5.15 -1.59 5.78
N TRP A 226 3.98 -1.15 5.37
CA TRP A 226 3.78 0.21 4.83
C TRP A 226 3.99 1.27 5.90
N GLY A 227 3.52 1.03 7.12
CA GLY A 227 3.72 1.94 8.25
C GLY A 227 5.19 2.16 8.56
N THR A 228 5.98 1.10 8.55
CA THR A 228 7.42 1.18 8.80
C THR A 228 8.15 1.89 7.66
N LEU A 229 7.87 1.51 6.40
CA LEU A 229 8.50 2.15 5.24
C LEU A 229 8.09 3.62 5.12
N ALA A 230 6.80 3.92 5.20
CA ALA A 230 6.32 5.29 5.10
C ALA A 230 6.79 6.13 6.30
N GLY A 231 6.77 5.58 7.51
CA GLY A 231 7.32 6.23 8.69
C GLY A 231 8.80 6.55 8.57
N THR A 232 9.57 5.68 7.90
CA THR A 232 11.00 5.91 7.66
C THR A 232 11.24 6.99 6.60
N PHE A 233 10.56 6.92 5.45
CA PHE A 233 10.96 7.68 4.27
C PHE A 233 10.12 8.93 3.99
N LEU A 234 8.86 9.00 4.47
CA LEU A 234 7.93 10.06 4.10
C LEU A 234 8.44 11.46 4.48
N GLY A 235 8.93 11.65 5.71
CA GLY A 235 9.43 12.93 6.17
C GLY A 235 10.62 13.43 5.37
N PRO A 236 11.72 12.68 5.29
CA PRO A 236 12.88 13.04 4.49
C PRO A 236 12.55 13.28 3.01
N TYR A 237 11.71 12.44 2.43
CA TYR A 237 11.31 12.55 1.03
C TYR A 237 10.47 13.80 0.77
N LEU A 238 9.43 14.01 1.56
CA LEU A 238 8.55 15.17 1.44
C LEU A 238 9.34 16.48 1.57
N TRP A 239 10.12 16.62 2.64
CA TRP A 239 10.89 17.83 2.88
C TRP A 239 12.07 18.00 1.93
N GLY A 240 12.67 16.91 1.46
CA GLY A 240 13.71 16.95 0.43
C GLY A 240 13.22 17.53 -0.90
N LEU A 241 11.95 17.30 -1.25
CA LEU A 241 11.34 17.87 -2.45
C LEU A 241 10.96 19.35 -2.29
N TYR A 242 10.41 19.73 -1.14
CA TYR A 242 9.80 21.05 -0.94
C TYR A 242 10.69 22.07 -0.20
N SER A 243 11.81 21.63 0.42
CA SER A 243 12.68 22.50 1.21
C SER A 243 14.15 22.31 0.90
N LYS A 244 14.82 23.41 0.52
CA LYS A 244 16.28 23.44 0.33
C LYS A 244 17.07 23.52 1.65
N LYS A 245 16.39 23.58 2.81
CA LYS A 245 16.99 23.76 4.14
C LYS A 245 17.17 22.45 4.91
N ILE A 246 16.84 21.33 4.30
CA ILE A 246 16.98 20.02 4.96
C ILE A 246 18.44 19.59 4.98
N THR A 247 18.89 19.21 6.17
CA THR A 247 20.26 18.73 6.39
C THR A 247 20.31 17.20 6.33
N ARG A 248 21.49 16.66 6.05
CA ARG A 248 21.70 15.21 6.09
C ARG A 248 21.37 14.62 7.46
N ILE A 249 21.73 15.32 8.55
CA ILE A 249 21.44 14.90 9.94
C ILE A 249 19.92 14.90 10.17
N GLY A 250 19.21 15.95 9.74
CA GLY A 250 17.76 16.03 9.87
C GLY A 250 17.05 14.90 9.12
N ALA A 251 17.47 14.59 7.89
CA ALA A 251 16.92 13.48 7.12
C ALA A 251 17.15 12.13 7.83
N TRP A 252 18.39 11.85 8.28
CA TRP A 252 18.67 10.63 9.04
C TRP A 252 17.91 10.52 10.34
N SER A 253 17.77 11.63 11.09
CA SER A 253 16.98 11.64 12.32
C SER A 253 15.51 11.31 12.07
N GLY A 254 14.92 11.88 11.00
CA GLY A 254 13.55 11.56 10.58
C GLY A 254 13.39 10.09 10.21
N MET A 255 14.35 9.53 9.45
CA MET A 255 14.34 8.11 9.07
C MET A 255 14.44 7.18 10.29
N VAL A 256 15.43 7.40 11.16
CA VAL A 256 15.68 6.53 12.31
C VAL A 256 14.52 6.60 13.32
N LEU A 257 14.08 7.81 13.66
CA LEU A 257 12.98 7.96 14.62
C LEU A 257 11.64 7.49 14.04
N GLY A 258 11.38 7.71 12.76
CA GLY A 258 10.21 7.16 12.08
C GLY A 258 10.21 5.63 12.09
N PHE A 259 11.34 5.00 11.76
CA PHE A 259 11.50 3.56 11.83
C PHE A 259 11.27 3.02 13.25
N LEU A 260 11.94 3.59 14.24
CA LEU A 260 11.84 3.14 15.64
C LEU A 260 10.43 3.33 16.18
N THR A 261 9.75 4.43 15.85
CA THR A 261 8.37 4.69 16.28
C THR A 261 7.36 3.69 15.71
N SER A 262 7.63 3.09 14.54
CA SER A 262 6.81 2.01 14.01
C SER A 262 7.16 0.66 14.63
N ILE A 263 8.45 0.29 14.64
CA ILE A 263 8.90 -1.05 14.96
C ILE A 263 8.89 -1.33 16.47
N VAL A 264 9.32 -0.39 17.31
CA VAL A 264 9.42 -0.64 18.76
C VAL A 264 8.04 -0.94 19.37
N PRO A 265 6.99 -0.12 19.16
CA PRO A 265 5.66 -0.43 19.67
C PRO A 265 5.09 -1.72 19.06
N ALA A 266 5.38 -2.01 17.77
CA ALA A 266 4.96 -3.25 17.13
C ALA A 266 5.52 -4.48 17.86
N VAL A 267 6.82 -4.49 18.15
CA VAL A 267 7.48 -5.58 18.88
C VAL A 267 6.96 -5.69 20.32
N VAL A 268 6.88 -4.55 21.04
CA VAL A 268 6.41 -4.53 22.44
C VAL A 268 4.96 -5.01 22.55
N SER A 269 4.10 -4.69 21.58
CA SER A 269 2.70 -5.16 21.55
C SER A 269 2.53 -6.58 21.02
N GLY A 270 3.61 -7.30 20.70
CA GLY A 270 3.55 -8.62 20.07
C GLY A 270 2.91 -8.62 18.69
N PHE A 271 3.12 -7.55 17.92
CA PHE A 271 2.51 -7.32 16.61
C PHE A 271 0.98 -7.37 16.64
N ASN A 272 0.39 -6.66 17.59
CA ASN A 272 -1.07 -6.59 17.72
C ASN A 272 -1.70 -5.89 16.50
N ALA A 273 -2.57 -6.61 15.81
CA ALA A 273 -3.24 -6.16 14.58
C ALA A 273 -4.06 -4.86 14.78
N GLN A 274 -4.68 -4.71 15.96
CA GLN A 274 -5.54 -3.56 16.28
C GLN A 274 -4.79 -2.23 16.23
N TYR A 275 -3.51 -2.21 16.61
CA TYR A 275 -2.71 -0.99 16.65
C TYR A 275 -1.81 -0.79 15.44
N ALA A 276 -1.74 -1.76 14.52
CA ALA A 276 -0.85 -1.71 13.37
C ALA A 276 -1.01 -0.43 12.52
N PRO A 277 -2.21 0.01 12.11
CA PRO A 277 -2.38 1.26 11.38
C PRO A 277 -1.96 2.50 12.18
N THR A 278 -2.21 2.48 13.50
CA THR A 278 -1.87 3.59 14.40
C THR A 278 -0.36 3.77 14.52
N PHE A 279 0.41 2.69 14.66
CA PHE A 279 1.87 2.77 14.71
C PHE A 279 2.45 3.36 13.43
N GLY A 280 1.92 2.94 12.27
CA GLY A 280 2.31 3.50 10.98
C GLY A 280 1.98 4.99 10.86
N MET A 281 0.77 5.40 11.22
CA MET A 281 0.36 6.81 11.20
C MET A 281 1.25 7.66 12.11
N VAL A 282 1.49 7.25 13.35
CA VAL A 282 2.33 7.99 14.30
C VAL A 282 3.76 8.09 13.80
N ALA A 283 4.32 7.01 13.25
CA ALA A 283 5.66 6.99 12.67
C ALA A 283 5.82 8.01 11.52
N MET A 284 4.82 8.11 10.62
CA MET A 284 4.81 9.10 9.56
C MET A 284 4.79 10.53 10.10
N ILE A 285 3.94 10.81 11.09
CA ILE A 285 3.84 12.14 11.73
C ILE A 285 5.19 12.50 12.38
N VAL A 286 5.78 11.58 13.13
CA VAL A 286 7.10 11.76 13.76
C VAL A 286 8.17 12.07 12.71
N SER A 287 8.23 11.30 11.63
CA SER A 287 9.19 11.51 10.54
C SER A 287 9.04 12.89 9.88
N ILE A 288 7.79 13.31 9.60
CA ILE A 288 7.48 14.61 9.01
C ILE A 288 7.89 15.76 9.93
N ILE A 289 7.69 15.64 11.24
CA ILE A 289 8.00 16.70 12.21
C ILE A 289 9.50 16.74 12.52
N ILE A 290 10.13 15.61 12.78
CA ILE A 290 11.53 15.53 13.22
C ILE A 290 12.48 15.97 12.11
N THR A 291 12.23 15.63 10.85
CA THR A 291 13.12 15.97 9.73
C THR A 291 13.40 17.49 9.67
N PRO A 292 12.42 18.40 9.58
CA PRO A 292 12.69 19.84 9.54
C PRO A 292 13.14 20.38 10.90
N LEU A 293 12.63 19.83 12.00
CA LEU A 293 12.99 20.27 13.35
C LEU A 293 14.51 20.11 13.58
N VAL A 294 15.04 18.91 13.37
CA VAL A 294 16.48 18.66 13.51
C VAL A 294 17.30 19.45 12.50
N SER A 295 16.80 19.57 11.26
CA SER A 295 17.47 20.36 10.22
C SER A 295 17.64 21.82 10.60
N ARG A 296 16.71 22.38 11.38
CA ARG A 296 16.78 23.78 11.85
C ARG A 296 17.93 24.02 12.83
N TYR A 297 18.30 23.00 13.60
CA TYR A 297 19.35 23.08 14.61
C TYR A 297 20.71 22.54 14.13
N THR A 298 20.78 21.99 12.92
CA THR A 298 22.00 21.44 12.36
C THR A 298 22.48 22.30 11.20
N PRO A 299 23.80 22.65 11.15
CA PRO A 299 24.32 23.47 10.07
C PRO A 299 24.25 22.72 8.73
N VAL A 300 23.85 23.45 7.67
CA VAL A 300 23.92 22.93 6.31
C VAL A 300 25.37 22.92 5.86
N SER A 301 25.94 21.74 5.66
CA SER A 301 27.25 21.61 5.05
C SER A 301 27.10 21.82 3.54
N TYR A 302 27.48 23.00 3.06
CA TYR A 302 27.44 23.37 1.64
C TYR A 302 28.55 22.74 0.79
N THR A 303 29.36 21.85 1.35
CA THR A 303 30.58 21.33 0.71
C THR A 303 30.34 20.46 -0.53
N HIS A 304 29.09 20.04 -0.83
CA HIS A 304 28.79 19.16 -1.97
C HIS A 304 27.91 19.78 -3.08
N LEU A 305 27.53 21.07 -2.98
CA LEU A 305 26.67 21.72 -3.99
C LEU A 305 27.51 22.54 -5.03
N ARG A 306 28.83 22.43 -5.06
CA ARG A 306 29.70 23.10 -6.05
C ARG A 306 30.28 22.19 -7.12
N ALA A 307 29.83 20.97 -7.24
CA ALA A 307 30.24 20.06 -8.31
C ALA A 307 29.01 19.54 -9.04
N HIS A 308 28.42 20.36 -9.90
CA HIS A 308 27.77 20.09 -11.18
C HIS A 308 26.99 21.33 -11.62
#